data_8e20a1956f8414e13ad2208f7a51593a
#
_entry.id   8e20a1956f8414e13ad2208f7a51593a
#
_cell.length_a   1.000
_cell.length_b   1.000
_cell.length_c   1.000
_cell.angle_alpha   90.00
_cell.angle_beta   90.00
_cell.angle_gamma   90.00
#
_symmetry.space_group_name_H-M   'P 1'
#
loop_
_entity.id
_entity.type
_entity.pdbx_description
1 polymer ?
#
loop_
_entity_poly.entity_id
_entity_poly.type
_entity_poly.pdbx_seq_one_letter_code
_entity_poly.pdbx_strand_id
1 'polypeptide(L)'
;MLVIRLQRTGRKGHANFRVVVQDSRRTPTSGKIVAQVGTYDPHSKQINLNKERAEHYLTNGAQPSDRVALLLKADGIKLPTWVKDPAAKQGKIRNPEKLRRNQPKDESVEAPAEAEAPVTEPAEETAEPEA
;
A
#
# COMPACT_ATOMS: atom_id res chain seq x y z
N MET A 1 26.96 4.08 -8.99
CA MET A 1 25.57 4.28 -9.42
C MET A 1 24.80 4.89 -8.24
N LEU A 2 24.06 5.96 -8.47
CA LEU A 2 23.25 6.60 -7.44
C LEU A 2 21.90 5.87 -7.29
N VAL A 3 21.49 5.70 -6.06
CA VAL A 3 20.18 5.13 -5.72
C VAL A 3 19.43 6.04 -4.75
N ILE A 4 18.12 6.14 -4.93
CA ILE A 4 17.22 6.83 -3.98
C ILE A 4 16.56 5.78 -3.12
N ARG A 5 16.81 5.84 -1.82
CA ARG A 5 16.33 4.82 -0.89
C ARG A 5 15.97 5.37 0.48
N LEU A 6 15.30 4.54 1.27
CA LEU A 6 14.95 4.87 2.63
C LEU A 6 16.11 4.53 3.58
N GLN A 7 16.50 5.50 4.37
CA GLN A 7 17.39 5.32 5.52
C GLN A 7 16.56 5.37 6.79
N ARG A 8 16.64 4.34 7.60
CA ARG A 8 15.93 4.30 8.88
C ARG A 8 16.57 5.28 9.87
N THR A 9 15.74 6.07 10.50
CA THR A 9 16.05 6.95 11.61
C THR A 9 15.05 6.69 12.75
N GLY A 10 15.13 7.43 13.84
CA GLY A 10 14.25 7.24 14.97
C GLY A 10 14.74 6.18 15.96
N ARG A 11 13.95 5.91 16.98
CA ARG A 11 14.26 5.02 18.09
C ARG A 11 13.72 3.59 17.88
N LYS A 12 14.12 2.68 18.75
CA LYS A 12 13.53 1.32 18.82
C LYS A 12 12.03 1.43 19.09
N GLY A 13 11.21 0.74 18.30
CA GLY A 13 9.74 0.79 18.38
C GLY A 13 9.08 1.93 17.60
N HIS A 14 9.77 3.04 17.34
CA HIS A 14 9.24 4.17 16.55
C HIS A 14 10.19 4.51 15.39
N ALA A 15 9.98 3.83 14.27
CA ALA A 15 10.81 4.00 13.10
C ALA A 15 10.34 5.17 12.24
N ASN A 16 11.24 6.11 11.97
CA ASN A 16 11.09 7.12 10.96
C ASN A 16 12.08 6.87 9.83
N PHE A 17 11.80 7.38 8.66
CA PHE A 17 12.65 7.21 7.49
C PHE A 17 12.97 8.56 6.86
N ARG A 18 14.20 8.71 6.42
CA ARG A 18 14.57 9.77 5.50
C ARG A 18 14.80 9.19 4.11
N VAL A 19 14.36 9.91 3.10
CA VAL A 19 14.62 9.58 1.70
C VAL A 19 15.94 10.21 1.32
N VAL A 20 16.90 9.39 0.93
CA VAL A 20 18.27 9.82 0.66
C VAL A 20 18.76 9.32 -0.68
N VAL A 21 19.62 10.10 -1.30
CA VAL A 21 20.40 9.73 -2.47
C VAL A 21 21.78 9.29 -2.01
N GLN A 22 22.16 8.07 -2.35
CA GLN A 22 23.45 7.49 -1.99
C GLN A 22 24.04 6.67 -3.13
N ASP A 23 25.33 6.40 -3.07
CA ASP A 23 25.94 5.37 -3.91
C ASP A 23 25.43 3.97 -3.51
N SER A 24 25.09 3.15 -4.52
CA SER A 24 24.59 1.78 -4.35
C SER A 24 25.55 0.88 -3.55
N ARG A 25 26.85 1.13 -3.64
CA ARG A 25 27.89 0.39 -2.91
C ARG A 25 27.87 0.62 -1.40
N ARG A 26 27.25 1.71 -0.95
CA ARG A 26 27.20 2.05 0.48
C ARG A 26 26.01 1.39 1.15
N THR A 27 26.15 1.07 2.41
CA THR A 27 25.01 0.57 3.21
C THR A 27 24.03 1.69 3.51
N PRO A 28 22.71 1.43 3.61
CA PRO A 28 21.72 2.46 3.95
C PRO A 28 22.01 3.20 5.24
N THR A 29 22.60 2.53 6.22
CA THR A 29 22.97 3.11 7.52
C THR A 29 24.20 4.00 7.48
N SER A 30 24.96 3.95 6.39
CA SER A 30 26.16 4.78 6.24
C SER A 30 25.80 6.27 6.23
N GLY A 31 26.58 7.07 6.96
CA GLY A 31 26.44 8.52 6.99
C GLY A 31 26.86 9.24 5.70
N LYS A 32 27.42 8.52 4.72
CA LYS A 32 27.86 9.10 3.43
C LYS A 32 26.65 9.25 2.49
N ILE A 33 25.94 10.33 2.66
CA ILE A 33 24.75 10.70 1.88
C ILE A 33 25.18 11.75 0.85
N VAL A 34 24.74 11.64 -0.41
CA VAL A 34 24.93 12.64 -1.45
C VAL A 34 23.93 13.78 -1.25
N ALA A 35 22.67 13.46 -1.07
CA ALA A 35 21.61 14.41 -0.79
C ALA A 35 20.47 13.77 0.02
N GLN A 36 19.78 14.60 0.77
CA GLN A 36 18.51 14.26 1.39
C GLN A 36 17.39 14.85 0.54
N VAL A 37 16.42 14.01 0.18
CA VAL A 37 15.27 14.38 -0.64
C VAL A 37 14.06 14.65 0.24
N GLY A 38 13.93 13.97 1.37
CA GLY A 38 12.80 14.18 2.25
C GLY A 38 12.74 13.23 3.43
N THR A 39 11.56 13.16 4.03
CA THR A 39 11.25 12.31 5.19
C THR A 39 9.95 11.56 4.97
N TYR A 40 9.85 10.38 5.57
CA TYR A 40 8.66 9.55 5.56
C TYR A 40 8.42 8.95 6.93
N ASP A 41 7.22 9.18 7.46
CA ASP A 41 6.77 8.55 8.69
C ASP A 41 5.73 7.47 8.36
N PRO A 42 6.01 6.18 8.64
CA PRO A 42 5.08 5.09 8.37
C PRO A 42 3.90 5.03 9.36
N HIS A 43 4.02 5.62 10.54
CA HIS A 43 2.97 5.61 11.55
C HIS A 43 1.83 6.57 11.17
N SER A 44 2.18 7.82 10.85
CA SER A 44 1.24 8.82 10.38
C SER A 44 0.96 8.73 8.88
N LYS A 45 1.76 7.92 8.15
CA LYS A 45 1.77 7.85 6.68
C LYS A 45 2.08 9.17 5.99
N GLN A 46 2.67 10.12 6.72
CA GLN A 46 3.05 11.41 6.19
C GLN A 46 4.32 11.31 5.35
N ILE A 47 4.26 11.97 4.20
CA ILE A 47 5.36 12.06 3.25
C ILE A 47 5.69 13.55 3.10
N ASN A 48 6.95 13.91 3.29
CA ASN A 48 7.42 15.25 3.03
C ASN A 48 8.64 15.16 2.12
N LEU A 49 8.45 15.43 0.82
CA LEU A 49 9.50 15.33 -0.19
C LEU A 49 9.75 16.68 -0.86
N ASN A 50 11.02 16.96 -1.13
CA ASN A 50 11.40 18.05 -2.00
C ASN A 50 11.34 17.56 -3.45
N LYS A 51 10.29 17.97 -4.17
CA LYS A 51 9.98 17.53 -5.53
C LYS A 51 11.10 17.88 -6.51
N GLU A 52 11.60 19.09 -6.44
CA GLU A 52 12.68 19.57 -7.34
C GLU A 52 13.94 18.71 -7.22
N ARG A 53 14.34 18.40 -5.98
CA ARG A 53 15.51 17.53 -5.76
C ARG A 53 15.26 16.11 -6.24
N ALA A 54 14.07 15.57 -5.99
CA ALA A 54 13.71 14.24 -6.44
C ALA A 54 13.77 14.14 -7.97
N GLU A 55 13.16 15.08 -8.67
CA GLU A 55 13.14 15.13 -10.13
C GLU A 55 14.55 15.32 -10.71
N HIS A 56 15.35 16.21 -10.13
CA HIS A 56 16.72 16.42 -10.54
C HIS A 56 17.54 15.12 -10.51
N TYR A 57 17.49 14.37 -9.41
CA TYR A 57 18.25 13.12 -9.31
C TYR A 57 17.67 12.00 -10.18
N LEU A 58 16.34 11.94 -10.35
CA LEU A 58 15.69 10.99 -11.25
C LEU A 58 16.10 11.24 -12.71
N THR A 59 16.09 12.50 -13.16
CA THR A 59 16.51 12.89 -14.52
C THR A 59 17.97 12.55 -14.75
N ASN A 60 18.82 12.69 -13.73
CA ASN A 60 20.24 12.32 -13.79
C ASN A 60 20.49 10.80 -13.61
N GLY A 61 19.44 9.96 -13.67
CA GLY A 61 19.57 8.52 -13.68
C GLY A 61 19.74 7.86 -12.30
N ALA A 62 19.39 8.53 -11.22
CA ALA A 62 19.38 7.90 -9.90
C ALA A 62 18.22 6.90 -9.80
N GLN A 63 18.51 5.66 -9.44
CA GLN A 63 17.51 4.59 -9.39
C GLN A 63 16.76 4.60 -8.06
N PRO A 64 15.42 4.81 -8.06
CA PRO A 64 14.62 4.69 -6.86
C PRO A 64 14.42 3.22 -6.48
N SER A 65 14.43 2.91 -5.19
CA SER A 65 14.00 1.60 -4.71
C SER A 65 12.48 1.46 -4.85
N ASP A 66 11.96 0.21 -4.92
CA ASP A 66 10.53 -0.10 -5.11
C ASP A 66 9.63 0.72 -4.17
N ARG A 67 9.99 0.80 -2.89
CA ARG A 67 9.20 1.55 -1.91
C ARG A 67 9.24 3.05 -2.16
N VAL A 68 10.40 3.58 -2.52
CA VAL A 68 10.53 5.01 -2.85
C VAL A 68 9.77 5.35 -4.11
N ALA A 69 9.78 4.50 -5.13
CA ALA A 69 8.97 4.70 -6.34
C ALA A 69 7.48 4.86 -6.02
N LEU A 70 6.95 4.03 -5.12
CA LEU A 70 5.55 4.16 -4.65
C LEU A 70 5.31 5.47 -3.90
N LEU A 71 6.25 5.91 -3.05
CA LEU A 71 6.13 7.17 -2.32
C LEU A 71 6.17 8.38 -3.25
N LEU A 72 7.07 8.38 -4.25
CA LEU A 72 7.16 9.43 -5.26
C LEU A 72 5.89 9.55 -6.09
N LYS A 73 5.30 8.41 -6.48
CA LYS A 73 3.99 8.39 -7.16
C LYS A 73 2.87 8.94 -6.29
N ALA A 74 2.84 8.58 -5.01
CA ALA A 74 1.83 9.07 -4.07
C ALA A 74 1.92 10.60 -3.87
N ASP A 75 3.11 11.17 -3.96
CA ASP A 75 3.35 12.62 -3.90
C ASP A 75 3.14 13.35 -5.25
N GLY A 76 2.82 12.58 -6.32
CA GLY A 76 2.54 13.11 -7.66
C GLY A 76 3.77 13.42 -8.51
N ILE A 77 4.95 12.90 -8.15
CA ILE A 77 6.17 13.06 -8.94
C ILE A 77 6.17 12.05 -10.10
N LYS A 78 6.37 12.56 -11.31
CA LYS A 78 6.45 11.72 -12.52
C LYS A 78 7.73 10.88 -12.51
N LEU A 79 7.58 9.57 -12.58
CA LEU A 79 8.70 8.67 -12.72
C LEU A 79 9.13 8.54 -14.19
N PRO A 80 10.44 8.48 -14.48
CA PRO A 80 10.93 8.18 -15.82
C PRO A 80 10.48 6.78 -16.27
N THR A 81 10.35 6.58 -17.58
CA THR A 81 9.88 5.32 -18.20
C THR A 81 10.78 4.11 -17.91
N TRP A 82 12.05 4.35 -17.61
CA TRP A 82 13.01 3.29 -17.27
C TRP A 82 12.85 2.75 -15.83
N VAL A 83 12.11 3.45 -14.97
CA VAL A 83 11.80 2.97 -13.62
C VAL A 83 10.65 1.99 -13.72
N LYS A 84 10.94 0.72 -13.40
CA LYS A 84 9.90 -0.32 -13.37
C LYS A 84 8.97 -0.07 -12.19
N ASP A 85 7.67 -0.16 -12.47
CA ASP A 85 6.69 -0.13 -11.42
C ASP A 85 6.84 -1.37 -10.53
N PRO A 86 6.93 -1.20 -9.21
CA PRO A 86 6.98 -2.34 -8.33
C PRO A 86 5.66 -3.11 -8.45
N ALA A 87 5.74 -4.32 -8.98
CA ALA A 87 4.60 -5.22 -9.03
C ALA A 87 4.07 -5.45 -7.61
N ALA A 88 2.75 -5.41 -7.48
CA ALA A 88 2.12 -5.78 -6.21
C ALA A 88 2.54 -7.21 -5.88
N LYS A 89 3.34 -7.35 -4.82
CA LYS A 89 3.73 -8.67 -4.33
C LYS A 89 2.49 -9.32 -3.72
N GLN A 90 1.85 -10.16 -4.49
CA GLN A 90 0.85 -11.07 -3.93
C GLN A 90 1.60 -12.02 -2.99
N GLY A 91 1.38 -11.83 -1.70
CA GLY A 91 1.94 -12.71 -0.69
C GLY A 91 1.39 -14.12 -0.89
N LYS A 92 2.17 -15.01 -1.50
CA LYS A 92 1.83 -16.43 -1.49
C LYS A 92 2.04 -16.95 -0.08
N ILE A 93 0.96 -17.29 0.59
CA ILE A 93 1.01 -17.97 1.87
C ILE A 93 1.66 -19.32 1.62
N ARG A 94 2.84 -19.55 2.20
CA ARG A 94 3.67 -20.74 1.93
C ARG A 94 3.00 -22.04 2.43
N ASN A 95 2.15 -21.94 3.43
CA ASN A 95 1.39 -23.06 3.98
C ASN A 95 0.01 -22.53 4.41
N PRO A 96 -0.99 -22.50 3.50
CA PRO A 96 -2.33 -22.01 3.83
C PRO A 96 -3.02 -22.89 4.91
N GLU A 97 -2.65 -24.17 4.99
CA GLU A 97 -3.20 -25.12 5.96
C GLU A 97 -2.68 -24.94 7.39
N LYS A 98 -1.53 -24.27 7.57
CA LYS A 98 -1.00 -23.94 8.90
C LYS A 98 -1.55 -22.61 9.37
N LEU A 99 -2.75 -22.61 9.92
CA LEU A 99 -3.29 -21.48 10.63
C LEU A 99 -2.38 -21.12 11.82
N ARG A 100 -2.13 -19.84 12.01
CA ARG A 100 -1.45 -19.38 13.22
C ARG A 100 -2.32 -19.74 14.42
N ARG A 101 -1.69 -20.12 15.52
CA ARG A 101 -2.34 -20.63 16.74
C ARG A 101 -3.49 -19.79 17.30
N ASN A 102 -3.59 -18.52 16.91
CA ASN A 102 -4.59 -17.56 17.37
C ASN A 102 -5.49 -17.03 16.25
N GLN A 103 -5.54 -17.68 15.09
CA GLN A 103 -6.56 -17.33 14.10
C GLN A 103 -7.83 -18.10 14.41
N PRO A 104 -9.00 -17.44 14.49
CA PRO A 104 -10.26 -18.14 14.58
C PRO A 104 -10.38 -19.06 13.36
N LYS A 105 -10.77 -20.30 13.61
CA LYS A 105 -11.12 -21.24 12.56
C LYS A 105 -12.34 -20.65 11.86
N ASP A 106 -12.21 -20.30 10.58
CA ASP A 106 -13.38 -19.97 9.78
C ASP A 106 -14.25 -21.23 9.73
N GLU A 107 -15.26 -21.27 10.60
CA GLU A 107 -16.36 -22.19 10.42
C GLU A 107 -17.07 -21.73 9.14
N SER A 108 -16.83 -22.48 8.09
CA SER A 108 -17.61 -22.40 6.86
C SER A 108 -19.09 -22.47 7.25
N VAL A 109 -19.76 -21.33 7.10
CA VAL A 109 -21.22 -21.26 7.20
C VAL A 109 -21.74 -22.08 6.03
N GLU A 110 -22.06 -23.35 6.29
CA GLU A 110 -22.97 -24.12 5.46
C GLU A 110 -24.28 -23.35 5.40
N ALA A 111 -24.59 -22.85 4.24
CA ALA A 111 -25.89 -22.35 3.91
C ALA A 111 -26.88 -23.50 3.94
N PRO A 112 -27.96 -23.44 4.74
CA PRO A 112 -29.08 -24.36 4.54
C PRO A 112 -29.84 -23.88 3.30
N ALA A 113 -29.78 -24.69 2.28
CA ALA A 113 -30.65 -24.62 1.14
C ALA A 113 -32.11 -24.97 1.55
N GLU A 114 -33.02 -24.28 0.87
CA GLU A 114 -34.33 -24.73 0.49
C GLU A 114 -35.42 -24.92 1.55
N ALA A 115 -36.37 -24.05 1.52
CA ALA A 115 -37.77 -24.43 1.60
C ALA A 115 -38.62 -23.46 0.78
N GLU A 116 -39.25 -24.09 -0.18
CA GLU A 116 -40.18 -23.62 -1.19
C GLU A 116 -41.33 -22.77 -0.68
N ALA A 117 -41.81 -21.96 -1.60
CA ALA A 117 -43.11 -21.29 -1.57
C ALA A 117 -44.26 -22.28 -1.52
N PRO A 118 -45.49 -21.88 -1.06
CA PRO A 118 -46.45 -21.63 -2.12
C PRO A 118 -47.34 -20.41 -1.95
N VAL A 119 -47.59 -19.88 -3.10
CA VAL A 119 -48.71 -19.09 -3.61
C VAL A 119 -50.02 -19.26 -2.85
N THR A 120 -50.69 -18.15 -2.53
CA THR A 120 -52.13 -17.97 -2.74
C THR A 120 -52.47 -16.48 -2.71
N GLU A 121 -52.78 -15.96 -3.86
CA GLU A 121 -53.82 -14.99 -4.09
C GLU A 121 -55.18 -15.75 -3.95
N PRO A 122 -56.37 -15.12 -3.84
CA PRO A 122 -56.78 -13.88 -4.42
C PRO A 122 -57.86 -13.05 -3.64
N ALA A 123 -58.18 -11.91 -4.24
CA ALA A 123 -59.49 -11.31 -4.43
C ALA A 123 -60.09 -10.40 -3.35
N GLU A 124 -60.36 -9.23 -3.88
CA GLU A 124 -61.68 -8.50 -3.93
C GLU A 124 -62.10 -7.91 -2.58
N GLU A 125 -62.63 -6.72 -2.52
CA GLU A 125 -63.52 -5.93 -3.33
C GLU A 125 -63.73 -4.59 -2.63
N THR A 126 -63.91 -3.54 -3.46
CA THR A 126 -64.83 -2.41 -3.30
C THR A 126 -64.88 -1.62 -1.98
N ALA A 127 -64.89 -0.35 -1.95
CA ALA A 127 -65.72 0.65 -2.54
C ALA A 127 -65.31 2.04 -2.02
N GLU A 128 -65.27 3.01 -2.89
CA GLU A 128 -65.62 4.40 -2.66
C GLU A 128 -67.09 4.49 -2.22
N PRO A 129 -67.68 5.60 -1.76
CA PRO A 129 -67.32 6.98 -2.02
C PRO A 129 -67.58 7.99 -0.88
N GLU A 130 -67.25 9.26 -1.23
CA GLU A 130 -67.89 10.54 -0.87
C GLU A 130 -68.08 10.96 0.60
N ALA A 131 -67.50 12.10 0.92
CA ALA A 131 -68.17 13.42 1.08
C ALA A 131 -67.05 14.47 1.39
#